data_c033120f8e1d8e18746f69eead567456
#
_entry.id   c033120f8e1d8e18746f69eead567456
#
_cell.length_a   1.000
_cell.length_b   1.000
_cell.length_c   1.000
_cell.angle_alpha   90.00
_cell.angle_beta   90.00
_cell.angle_gamma   90.00
#
_symmetry.space_group_name_H-M   'P 1'
#
loop_
_entity.id
_entity.type
_entity.pdbx_description
1 polymer ?
#
loop_
_entity_poly.entity_id
_entity_poly.type
_entity_poly.pdbx_seq_one_letter_code
_entity_poly.pdbx_strand_id
1 'polypeptide(L)' 'MKNAEFRYVTQERAAALLGIPENELSRISTESGLGHKERAGNHEEVFFTYEELRQICQMTAHVH' A
#
# COMPACT_ATOMS: atom_id res chain seq x y z
N MET A 1 5.29 3.59 24.06
CA MET A 1 5.29 3.38 23.73
C MET A 1 5.08 3.17 22.86
N LYS A 2 4.98 3.04 22.31
CA LYS A 2 4.96 2.89 21.58
C LYS A 2 4.67 2.44 20.66
N ASN A 3 4.75 2.06 20.46
CA ASN A 3 4.37 1.33 19.52
C ASN A 3 3.82 1.76 18.29
N ALA A 4 3.80 2.56 17.93
CA ALA A 4 3.24 3.17 16.79
C ALA A 4 3.95 2.88 15.50
N GLU A 5 4.99 2.26 15.58
CA GLU A 5 5.80 1.99 14.42
C GLU A 5 5.15 1.02 13.47
N PHE A 6 4.14 0.32 13.90
CA PHE A 6 3.51 -0.65 13.02
C PHE A 6 2.23 -0.11 12.47
N ARG A 7 2.37 0.89 11.68
CA ARG A 7 1.23 1.50 11.05
C ARG A 7 1.04 0.93 9.68
N TYR A 8 0.40 -0.18 9.62
CA TYR A 8 0.06 -0.81 8.36
C TYR A 8 -1.39 -0.52 8.04
N VAL A 9 -1.65 -0.28 6.78
CA VAL A 9 -3.02 -0.13 6.32
C VAL A 9 -3.25 -1.17 5.24
N THR A 10 -4.50 -1.62 5.14
CA THR A 10 -4.85 -2.58 4.11
C THR A 10 -4.78 -1.94 2.74
N GLN A 11 -4.73 -2.78 1.71
CA GLN A 11 -4.70 -2.27 0.36
C GLN A 11 -5.93 -1.44 0.05
N GLU A 12 -7.07 -1.88 0.54
CA GLU A 12 -8.31 -1.15 0.30
C GLU A 12 -8.21 0.26 0.90
N ARG A 13 -7.73 0.33 2.13
CA ARG A 13 -7.62 1.63 2.78
C ARG A 13 -6.54 2.47 2.14
N ALA A 14 -5.44 1.84 1.76
CA ALA A 14 -4.35 2.57 1.12
C ALA A 14 -4.82 3.19 -0.18
N ALA A 15 -5.58 2.44 -0.97
CA ALA A 15 -6.09 2.97 -2.22
C ALA A 15 -6.99 4.16 -1.97
N ALA A 16 -7.83 4.08 -0.93
CA ALA A 16 -8.70 5.19 -0.59
C ALA A 16 -7.90 6.41 -0.18
N LEU A 17 -6.86 6.20 0.59
CA LEU A 17 -6.02 7.30 1.05
C LEU A 17 -5.28 7.95 -0.12
N LEU A 18 -4.88 7.15 -1.08
CA LEU A 18 -4.18 7.66 -2.25
C LEU A 18 -5.10 8.20 -3.32
N GLY A 19 -6.38 7.89 -3.21
CA GLY A 19 -7.34 8.36 -4.20
C GLY A 19 -7.26 7.62 -5.52
N ILE A 20 -6.90 6.36 -5.50
CA ILE A 20 -6.80 5.56 -6.72
C ILE A 20 -7.57 4.27 -6.53
N PRO A 21 -7.93 3.60 -7.62
CA PRO A 21 -8.60 2.31 -7.50
C PRO A 21 -7.68 1.24 -6.93
N GLU A 22 -8.28 0.23 -6.32
CA GLU A 22 -7.48 -0.83 -5.72
C GLU A 22 -6.65 -1.58 -6.76
N ASN A 23 -7.21 -1.83 -7.93
CA ASN A 23 -6.46 -2.56 -8.94
C ASN A 23 -5.27 -1.76 -9.43
N GLU A 24 -5.39 -0.44 -9.42
CA GLU A 24 -4.26 0.41 -9.76
C GLU A 24 -3.16 0.28 -8.71
N LEU A 25 -3.55 0.32 -7.45
CA LEU A 25 -2.59 0.18 -6.36
C LEU A 25 -1.93 -1.20 -6.41
N SER A 26 -2.71 -2.21 -6.72
CA SER A 26 -2.17 -3.56 -6.82
C SER A 26 -1.09 -3.63 -7.90
N ARG A 27 -1.33 -2.99 -9.02
CA ARG A 27 -0.35 -2.98 -10.09
C ARG A 27 0.90 -2.22 -9.67
N ILE A 28 0.74 -1.09 -9.03
CA ILE A 28 1.88 -0.32 -8.56
C ILE A 28 2.69 -1.14 -7.56
N SER A 29 2.00 -1.82 -6.66
CA SER A 29 2.69 -2.65 -5.68
C SER A 29 3.51 -3.73 -6.36
N THR A 30 2.94 -4.37 -7.36
CA THR A 30 3.64 -5.43 -8.07
C THR A 30 4.86 -4.90 -8.81
N GLU A 31 4.71 -3.76 -9.43
CA GLU A 31 5.80 -3.22 -10.25
C GLU A 31 6.90 -2.61 -9.42
N SER A 32 6.54 -2.00 -8.31
CA SER A 32 7.54 -1.30 -7.49
C SER A 32 8.13 -2.18 -6.41
N GLY A 33 7.46 -3.27 -6.07
CA GLY A 33 7.90 -4.10 -4.97
C GLY A 33 7.52 -3.57 -3.61
N LEU A 34 6.74 -2.51 -3.56
CA LEU A 34 6.30 -1.96 -2.29
C LEU A 34 5.08 -2.72 -1.80
N GLY A 35 4.90 -2.71 -0.48
CA GLY A 35 3.79 -3.43 0.09
C GLY A 35 4.23 -4.74 0.70
N HIS A 36 3.41 -5.24 1.60
CA HIS A 36 3.71 -6.48 2.31
C HIS A 36 2.56 -7.45 2.12
N LYS A 37 2.86 -8.63 1.67
CA LYS A 37 1.84 -9.65 1.48
C LYS A 37 1.82 -10.58 2.65
N GLU A 38 0.63 -10.86 3.14
CA GLU A 38 0.46 -11.79 4.23
C GLU A 38 -0.60 -12.79 3.88
N ARG A 39 -0.35 -14.01 4.26
CA ARG A 39 -1.30 -15.07 3.99
C ARG A 39 -2.16 -15.25 5.21
N ALA A 40 -3.44 -15.14 5.03
CA ALA A 40 -4.40 -15.33 6.12
C ALA A 40 -5.38 -16.39 5.66
N GLY A 41 -5.22 -17.59 6.21
CA GLY A 41 -6.07 -18.68 5.80
C GLY A 41 -5.78 -19.06 4.36
N ASN A 42 -6.79 -18.99 3.52
CA ASN A 42 -6.60 -19.35 2.12
C ASN A 42 -6.69 -18.15 1.20
N HIS A 43 -6.39 -16.98 1.70
CA HIS A 43 -6.30 -15.81 0.83
C HIS A 43 -5.14 -14.96 1.28
N GLU A 44 -4.76 -14.05 0.43
CA GLU A 44 -3.65 -13.13 0.68
C GLU A 44 -4.18 -11.73 0.90
N GLU A 45 -3.49 -11.02 1.79
CA GLU A 45 -3.79 -9.62 2.01
C GLU A 45 -2.53 -8.81 1.84
N VAL A 46 -2.68 -7.62 1.30
CA VAL A 46 -1.56 -6.73 1.08
C VAL A 46 -1.70 -5.54 2.01
N PHE A 47 -0.63 -5.20 2.69
CA PHE A 47 -0.59 -4.09 3.62
C PHE A 47 0.50 -3.13 3.20
N PHE A 48 0.32 -1.88 3.55
CA PHE A 48 1.29 -0.84 3.22
C PHE A 48 1.59 -0.04 4.48
N THR A 49 2.85 0.34 4.63
CA THR A 49 3.21 1.31 5.65
C THR A 49 2.95 2.71 5.11
N TYR A 50 2.87 3.66 6.02
CA TYR A 50 2.69 5.04 5.60
C TYR A 50 3.87 5.53 4.78
N GLU A 51 5.04 5.03 5.06
CA GLU A 51 6.20 5.40 4.28
C GLU A 51 6.10 4.89 2.87
N GLU A 52 5.59 3.68 2.70
CA GLU A 52 5.39 3.15 1.37
C GLU A 52 4.32 3.93 0.63
N LEU A 53 3.27 4.33 1.32
CA LEU A 53 2.26 5.15 0.70
C LEU A 53 2.83 6.47 0.21
N ARG A 54 3.74 7.03 1.00
CA ARG A 54 4.37 8.26 0.60
C ARG A 54 5.19 8.08 -0.66
N GLN A 55 5.92 6.99 -0.75
CA GLN A 55 6.69 6.72 -1.94
C GLN A 55 5.81 6.53 -3.16
N ILE A 56 4.72 5.81 -2.98
CA ILE A 56 3.78 5.60 -4.09
C ILE A 56 3.18 6.94 -4.52
N CYS A 57 2.85 7.77 -3.55
CA CYS A 57 2.29 9.08 -3.86
C CYS A 57 3.27 9.90 -4.69
N GLN A 58 4.54 9.82 -4.36
CA GLN A 58 5.54 10.55 -5.10
C GLN A 58 5.68 10.01 -6.51
N MET A 59 5.57 8.71 -6.66
CA MET A 59 5.67 8.12 -7.99
C MET A 59 4.51 8.57 -8.88
N THR A 60 3.31 8.56 -8.33
CA THR A 60 2.16 8.94 -9.12
C THR A 60 2.14 10.44 -9.39
N ALA A 61 2.72 11.22 -8.49
CA ALA A 61 2.75 12.67 -8.70
C ALA A 61 3.64 13.06 -9.85
N HIS A 62 4.54 12.19 -10.23
CA HIS A 62 5.44 12.46 -11.34
C HIS A 62 4.77 12.29 -12.68
N VAL A 63 3.64 11.67 -12.70
CA VAL A 63 2.96 11.38 -13.94
C VAL A 63 2.03 12.54 -14.27
N HIS A 64 2.29 13.17 -15.32
CA HIS A 64 1.44 14.27 -15.74
C HIS A 64 1.03 14.07 -17.14
#